data_be8375f6c7b3d178911a7ed26bb7c689
#
_entry.id   be8375f6c7b3d178911a7ed26bb7c689
#
_cell.length_a   1.000
_cell.length_b   1.000
_cell.length_c   1.000
_cell.angle_alpha   90.00
_cell.angle_beta   90.00
_cell.angle_gamma   90.00
#
_symmetry.space_group_name_H-M   'P 1'
#
loop_
_entity.id
_entity.type
_entity.pdbx_description
1 polymer ?
#
loop_
_entity_poly.entity_id
_entity_poly.type
_entity_poly.pdbx_seq_one_letter_code
_entity_poly.pdbx_strand_id
1 'polypeptide(L)'
;DEDSRPLLGVPTQCVGRERELNLLEASFSACCENSAATVVLVTSPPGLGKSRLRHELLRQLKVQNRDFLLLSGRGDPMSGGASYGLLAQALRRLLGISDGEDLGIRREKLRSRILQVVASEQAQRVCEFLGEMCGIQFPDSILLHAARQEPRVMGDQVAQAFIDFLMGECARQPVLLLLEDLQWSDALTIKLVDVALRDLGERPFMVTALARPEIEDLFPKLWAERSRHHIRL
;
A
#
# COMPACT_ATOMS: atom_id res chain seq x y z
N ASP A 1 10.63 -7.90 11.62
CA ASP A 1 12.08 -7.92 11.92
C ASP A 1 12.95 -8.67 10.90
N GLU A 2 12.58 -8.69 9.64
CA GLU A 2 13.24 -9.59 8.66
C GLU A 2 14.23 -8.93 7.70
N ASP A 3 14.61 -7.65 7.81
CA ASP A 3 15.35 -7.00 6.71
C ASP A 3 16.58 -6.16 7.06
N SER A 4 17.11 -6.22 8.24
CA SER A 4 18.49 -5.76 8.47
C SER A 4 19.41 -6.97 8.55
N ARG A 5 19.99 -7.38 7.43
CA ARG A 5 21.22 -8.22 7.51
C ARG A 5 22.33 -7.32 8.05
N PRO A 6 22.65 -7.39 9.35
CA PRO A 6 23.78 -6.64 9.87
C PRO A 6 25.04 -7.25 9.26
N LEU A 7 25.86 -6.46 8.60
CA LEU A 7 27.22 -6.86 8.30
C LEU A 7 27.96 -6.88 9.66
N LEU A 8 28.30 -8.06 10.13
CA LEU A 8 28.99 -8.26 11.41
C LEU A 8 28.26 -7.70 12.65
N GLY A 9 26.92 -7.73 12.66
CA GLY A 9 26.16 -7.29 13.84
C GLY A 9 26.00 -5.78 14.00
N VAL A 10 26.53 -4.96 13.11
CA VAL A 10 26.41 -3.49 13.15
C VAL A 10 25.48 -3.02 12.04
N PRO A 11 24.46 -2.15 12.34
CA PRO A 11 23.66 -1.51 11.31
C PRO A 11 24.59 -0.63 10.47
N THR A 12 24.81 -1.02 9.21
CA THR A 12 25.60 -0.19 8.30
C THR A 12 24.83 1.07 7.95
N GLN A 13 25.44 2.25 8.04
CA GLN A 13 24.83 3.50 7.61
C GLN A 13 24.58 3.49 6.09
N CYS A 14 23.50 4.14 5.65
CA CYS A 14 23.17 4.31 4.22
C CYS A 14 24.04 5.45 3.68
N VAL A 15 25.28 5.14 3.28
CA VAL A 15 26.21 6.15 2.79
C VAL A 15 25.96 6.43 1.32
N GLY A 16 25.91 7.72 0.94
CA GLY A 16 25.80 8.16 -0.45
C GLY A 16 24.35 8.17 -1.01
N ARG A 17 23.32 8.14 -0.13
CA ARG A 17 21.90 8.20 -0.51
C ARG A 17 21.13 9.30 0.25
N GLU A 18 21.86 10.26 0.79
CA GLU A 18 21.30 11.34 1.61
C GLU A 18 20.33 12.19 0.79
N ARG A 19 20.60 12.43 -0.50
CA ARG A 19 19.72 13.22 -1.38
C ARG A 19 18.39 12.51 -1.62
N GLU A 20 18.42 11.24 -1.90
CA GLU A 20 17.23 10.43 -2.17
C GLU A 20 16.38 10.28 -0.89
N LEU A 21 17.02 10.07 0.26
CA LEU A 21 16.34 10.03 1.55
C LEU A 21 15.69 11.37 1.88
N ASN A 22 16.43 12.49 1.75
CA ASN A 22 15.91 13.82 2.00
C ASN A 22 14.72 14.15 1.08
N LEU A 23 14.74 13.69 -0.18
CA LEU A 23 13.62 13.88 -1.09
C LEU A 23 12.39 13.09 -0.66
N LEU A 24 12.57 11.83 -0.23
CA LEU A 24 11.48 11.00 0.29
C LEU A 24 10.88 11.60 1.57
N GLU A 25 11.71 12.05 2.51
CA GLU A 25 11.26 12.72 3.73
C GLU A 25 10.56 14.04 3.45
N ALA A 26 11.12 14.86 2.57
CA ALA A 26 10.50 16.12 2.16
C ALA A 26 9.15 15.88 1.49
N SER A 27 9.05 14.87 0.62
CA SER A 27 7.79 14.48 -0.02
C SER A 27 6.74 14.03 1.00
N PHE A 28 7.14 13.24 2.00
CA PHE A 28 6.24 12.82 3.07
C PHE A 28 5.81 14.00 3.95
N SER A 29 6.72 14.90 4.31
CA SER A 29 6.43 16.11 5.07
C SER A 29 5.43 17.00 4.32
N ALA A 30 5.69 17.27 3.05
CA ALA A 30 4.81 18.08 2.20
C ALA A 30 3.42 17.44 2.04
N CYS A 31 3.36 16.12 1.89
CA CYS A 31 2.10 15.37 1.85
C CYS A 31 1.28 15.58 3.14
N CYS A 32 1.93 15.51 4.32
CA CYS A 32 1.27 15.72 5.60
C CYS A 32 0.83 17.17 5.81
N GLU A 33 1.72 18.14 5.54
CA GLU A 33 1.50 19.56 5.77
C GLU A 33 0.42 20.15 4.86
N ASN A 34 0.41 19.73 3.59
CA ASN A 34 -0.53 20.22 2.58
C ASN A 34 -1.78 19.35 2.46
N SER A 35 -1.85 18.24 3.19
CA SER A 35 -2.92 17.23 3.03
C SER A 35 -3.12 16.86 1.55
N ALA A 36 -2.03 16.60 0.83
CA ALA A 36 -2.06 16.35 -0.62
C ALA A 36 -1.49 14.96 -0.95
N ALA A 37 -2.26 14.17 -1.69
CA ALA A 37 -1.80 12.86 -2.12
C ALA A 37 -0.59 12.99 -3.05
N THR A 38 0.43 12.18 -2.79
CA THR A 38 1.71 12.22 -3.52
C THR A 38 2.22 10.81 -3.78
N VAL A 39 2.87 10.61 -4.93
CA VAL A 39 3.55 9.35 -5.23
C VAL A 39 5.03 9.58 -5.52
N VAL A 40 5.89 8.77 -4.91
CA VAL A 40 7.32 8.72 -5.22
C VAL A 40 7.65 7.35 -5.80
N LEU A 41 8.09 7.33 -7.05
CA LEU A 41 8.61 6.14 -7.72
C LEU A 41 10.13 6.11 -7.59
N VAL A 42 10.67 5.04 -7.02
CA VAL A 42 12.11 4.81 -6.94
C VAL A 42 12.47 3.65 -7.85
N THR A 43 13.28 3.90 -8.85
CA THR A 43 13.74 2.85 -9.78
C THR A 43 15.24 2.63 -9.67
N SER A 44 15.64 1.37 -9.68
CA SER A 44 17.04 0.98 -9.86
C SER A 44 17.18 -0.48 -10.26
N PRO A 45 18.30 -0.86 -10.89
CA PRO A 45 18.69 -2.25 -11.06
C PRO A 45 18.70 -3.03 -9.73
N PRO A 46 18.68 -4.38 -9.77
CA PRO A 46 18.83 -5.20 -8.59
C PRO A 46 20.12 -4.89 -7.83
N GLY A 47 20.14 -5.00 -6.51
CA GLY A 47 21.34 -4.85 -5.69
C GLY A 47 21.77 -3.41 -5.36
N LEU A 48 21.17 -2.38 -5.94
CA LEU A 48 21.56 -0.97 -5.72
C LEU A 48 20.91 -0.31 -4.49
N GLY A 49 20.39 -1.09 -3.54
CA GLY A 49 20.05 -0.59 -2.22
C GLY A 49 18.62 -0.05 -2.03
N LYS A 50 17.65 -0.40 -2.92
CA LYS A 50 16.22 -0.01 -2.73
C LYS A 50 15.66 -0.39 -1.36
N SER A 51 15.86 -1.63 -0.95
CA SER A 51 15.38 -2.11 0.37
C SER A 51 16.07 -1.39 1.52
N ARG A 52 17.33 -0.99 1.32
CA ARG A 52 18.08 -0.20 2.29
C ARG A 52 17.51 1.21 2.43
N LEU A 53 17.23 1.87 1.29
CA LEU A 53 16.61 3.18 1.25
C LEU A 53 15.25 3.17 1.98
N ARG A 54 14.41 2.14 1.72
CA ARG A 54 13.17 1.90 2.45
C ARG A 54 13.37 1.82 3.95
N HIS A 55 14.30 0.96 4.37
CA HIS A 55 14.57 0.74 5.80
C HIS A 55 14.98 2.04 6.48
N GLU A 56 15.86 2.80 5.84
CA GLU A 56 16.36 4.07 6.39
C GLU A 56 15.25 5.13 6.44
N LEU A 57 14.41 5.26 5.40
CA LEU A 57 13.24 6.12 5.42
C LEU A 57 12.33 5.82 6.62
N LEU A 58 11.94 4.56 6.80
CA LEU A 58 11.06 4.17 7.90
C LEU A 58 11.71 4.40 9.27
N ARG A 59 13.04 4.19 9.38
CA ARG A 59 13.79 4.46 10.59
C ARG A 59 13.77 5.97 10.92
N GLN A 60 14.01 6.82 9.93
CA GLN A 60 14.04 8.29 10.12
C GLN A 60 12.67 8.82 10.49
N LEU A 61 11.60 8.39 9.82
CA LEU A 61 10.23 8.79 10.16
C LEU A 61 9.86 8.39 11.60
N LYS A 62 10.29 7.20 12.07
CA LYS A 62 10.08 6.76 13.45
C LYS A 62 10.88 7.60 14.46
N VAL A 63 12.14 7.90 14.17
CA VAL A 63 13.01 8.71 15.05
C VAL A 63 12.45 10.14 15.21
N GLN A 64 11.80 10.67 14.19
CA GLN A 64 11.14 11.97 14.23
C GLN A 64 9.79 11.94 15.00
N ASN A 65 9.41 10.80 15.62
CA ASN A 65 8.14 10.58 16.30
C ASN A 65 6.91 11.00 15.47
N ARG A 66 6.96 10.73 14.17
CA ARG A 66 5.82 10.99 13.29
C ARG A 66 4.83 9.84 13.39
N ASP A 67 3.61 10.16 13.79
CA ASP A 67 2.50 9.21 13.74
C ASP A 67 2.00 9.08 12.31
N PHE A 68 2.02 7.86 11.79
CA PHE A 68 1.46 7.53 10.47
C PHE A 68 1.10 6.05 10.38
N LEU A 69 0.15 5.75 9.54
CA LEU A 69 -0.19 4.38 9.18
C LEU A 69 0.73 3.89 8.07
N LEU A 70 1.42 2.77 8.30
CA LEU A 70 2.20 2.08 7.27
C LEU A 70 1.39 0.92 6.70
N LEU A 71 1.11 0.97 5.40
CA LEU A 71 0.65 -0.14 4.59
C LEU A 71 1.81 -0.61 3.72
N SER A 72 2.24 -1.87 3.82
CA SER A 72 3.39 -2.36 3.05
C SER A 72 3.10 -3.68 2.35
N GLY A 73 3.30 -3.69 1.04
CA GLY A 73 3.21 -4.88 0.19
C GLY A 73 4.47 -5.08 -0.65
N ARG A 74 4.81 -6.34 -0.93
CA ARG A 74 5.95 -6.70 -1.75
C ARG A 74 5.52 -7.63 -2.88
N GLY A 75 5.87 -7.28 -4.11
CA GLY A 75 5.66 -8.12 -5.28
C GLY A 75 6.51 -9.38 -5.23
N ASP A 76 5.92 -10.50 -5.63
CA ASP A 76 6.58 -11.79 -5.74
C ASP A 76 6.38 -12.34 -7.15
N PRO A 77 7.46 -12.70 -7.85
CA PRO A 77 7.37 -13.30 -9.19
C PRO A 77 6.54 -14.60 -9.22
N MET A 78 6.45 -15.32 -8.10
CA MET A 78 5.66 -16.56 -8.00
C MET A 78 4.17 -16.30 -7.74
N SER A 79 3.80 -15.15 -7.21
CA SER A 79 2.43 -14.72 -6.95
C SER A 79 1.80 -14.01 -8.17
N GLY A 80 2.47 -14.00 -9.31
CA GLY A 80 2.04 -13.31 -10.52
C GLY A 80 0.68 -13.80 -11.02
N GLY A 81 -0.36 -12.99 -10.83
CA GLY A 81 -1.73 -13.25 -11.25
C GLY A 81 -2.80 -13.12 -10.17
N ALA A 82 -2.44 -13.02 -8.92
CA ALA A 82 -3.41 -12.72 -7.86
C ALA A 82 -3.85 -11.26 -7.95
N SER A 83 -5.14 -11.03 -8.24
CA SER A 83 -5.72 -9.68 -8.28
C SER A 83 -5.48 -8.95 -6.96
N TYR A 84 -4.97 -7.71 -7.04
CA TYR A 84 -4.67 -6.86 -5.87
C TYR A 84 -3.63 -7.45 -4.90
N GLY A 85 -2.76 -8.34 -5.35
CA GLY A 85 -1.86 -9.13 -4.49
C GLY A 85 -1.04 -8.30 -3.49
N LEU A 86 -0.43 -7.18 -3.93
CA LEU A 86 0.36 -6.31 -3.05
C LEU A 86 -0.52 -5.61 -2.01
N LEU A 87 -1.70 -5.13 -2.40
CA LEU A 87 -2.61 -4.42 -1.51
C LEU A 87 -3.24 -5.37 -0.50
N ALA A 88 -3.62 -6.56 -0.95
CA ALA A 88 -4.10 -7.63 -0.07
C ALA A 88 -3.06 -8.01 0.99
N GLN A 89 -1.79 -8.13 0.59
CA GLN A 89 -0.69 -8.38 1.51
C GLN A 89 -0.52 -7.24 2.52
N ALA A 90 -0.59 -5.97 2.05
CA ALA A 90 -0.46 -4.81 2.91
C ALA A 90 -1.60 -4.76 3.95
N LEU A 91 -2.83 -5.03 3.55
CA LEU A 91 -3.98 -5.10 4.46
C LEU A 91 -3.84 -6.26 5.45
N ARG A 92 -3.50 -7.47 5.00
CA ARG A 92 -3.30 -8.61 5.90
C ARG A 92 -2.22 -8.36 6.95
N ARG A 93 -1.12 -7.70 6.57
CA ARG A 93 -0.07 -7.28 7.51
C ARG A 93 -0.58 -6.28 8.53
N LEU A 94 -1.31 -5.26 8.09
CA LEU A 94 -1.94 -4.27 8.98
C LEU A 94 -2.87 -4.93 9.99
N LEU A 95 -3.68 -5.90 9.54
CA LEU A 95 -4.64 -6.62 10.35
C LEU A 95 -3.99 -7.69 11.25
N GLY A 96 -2.70 -7.97 11.11
CA GLY A 96 -2.01 -9.05 11.81
C GLY A 96 -2.60 -10.42 11.49
N ILE A 97 -3.02 -10.63 10.24
CA ILE A 97 -3.57 -11.91 9.76
C ILE A 97 -2.42 -12.82 9.33
N SER A 98 -2.38 -14.01 9.92
CA SER A 98 -1.40 -15.05 9.61
C SER A 98 -2.00 -16.10 8.67
N ASP A 99 -1.12 -16.78 7.91
CA ASP A 99 -1.55 -17.92 7.09
C ASP A 99 -2.02 -19.06 7.99
N GLY A 100 -3.15 -19.69 7.61
CA GLY A 100 -3.77 -20.79 8.38
C GLY A 100 -4.62 -20.34 9.58
N GLU A 101 -4.73 -19.04 9.84
CA GLU A 101 -5.60 -18.53 10.92
C GLU A 101 -7.08 -18.81 10.64
N ASP A 102 -7.85 -19.09 11.69
CA ASP A 102 -9.29 -19.36 11.60
C ASP A 102 -10.05 -18.20 10.89
N LEU A 103 -11.04 -18.59 10.07
CA LEU A 103 -11.79 -17.62 9.27
C LEU A 103 -12.58 -16.62 10.12
N GLY A 104 -13.13 -17.07 11.26
CA GLY A 104 -13.85 -16.20 12.21
C GLY A 104 -12.93 -15.14 12.80
N ILE A 105 -11.71 -15.52 13.19
CA ILE A 105 -10.71 -14.61 13.73
C ILE A 105 -10.30 -13.58 12.66
N ARG A 106 -10.04 -14.02 11.42
CA ARG A 106 -9.70 -13.10 10.32
C ARG A 106 -10.81 -12.10 10.03
N ARG A 107 -12.08 -12.54 10.04
CA ARG A 107 -13.25 -11.66 9.89
C ARG A 107 -13.35 -10.65 11.03
N GLU A 108 -13.15 -11.09 12.26
CA GLU A 108 -13.22 -10.20 13.43
C GLU A 108 -12.12 -9.13 13.40
N LYS A 109 -10.89 -9.49 13.07
CA LYS A 109 -9.79 -8.55 12.89
C LYS A 109 -10.11 -7.48 11.84
N LEU A 110 -10.61 -7.91 10.67
CA LEU A 110 -11.02 -7.00 9.61
C LEU A 110 -12.17 -6.10 10.07
N ARG A 111 -13.23 -6.66 10.64
CA ARG A 111 -14.39 -5.92 11.12
C ARG A 111 -14.01 -4.88 12.18
N SER A 112 -13.24 -5.29 13.19
CA SER A 112 -12.79 -4.41 14.25
C SER A 112 -12.00 -3.20 13.71
N ARG A 113 -11.14 -3.41 12.71
CA ARG A 113 -10.40 -2.31 12.07
C ARG A 113 -11.31 -1.39 11.27
N ILE A 114 -12.20 -1.95 10.45
CA ILE A 114 -13.11 -1.16 9.61
C ILE A 114 -14.03 -0.28 10.47
N LEU A 115 -14.61 -0.82 11.55
CA LEU A 115 -15.49 -0.08 12.45
C LEU A 115 -14.80 1.11 13.16
N GLN A 116 -13.48 1.13 13.21
CA GLN A 116 -12.73 2.26 13.76
C GLN A 116 -12.65 3.46 12.81
N VAL A 117 -12.80 3.23 11.49
CA VAL A 117 -12.45 4.23 10.47
C VAL A 117 -13.54 4.47 9.44
N VAL A 118 -14.52 3.59 9.35
CA VAL A 118 -15.65 3.68 8.40
C VAL A 118 -16.96 3.78 9.17
N ALA A 119 -17.89 4.60 8.67
CA ALA A 119 -19.22 4.74 9.25
C ALA A 119 -19.96 3.40 9.31
N SER A 120 -20.72 3.17 10.38
CA SER A 120 -21.37 1.88 10.68
C SER A 120 -22.25 1.38 9.54
N GLU A 121 -22.93 2.29 8.83
CA GLU A 121 -23.84 1.97 7.71
C GLU A 121 -23.07 1.37 6.51
N GLN A 122 -21.81 1.72 6.34
CA GLN A 122 -20.96 1.26 5.24
C GLN A 122 -20.03 0.13 5.65
N ALA A 123 -19.82 -0.07 6.96
CA ALA A 123 -18.82 -0.97 7.48
C ALA A 123 -18.98 -2.41 6.98
N GLN A 124 -20.23 -2.92 6.88
CA GLN A 124 -20.47 -4.27 6.38
C GLN A 124 -20.02 -4.42 4.92
N ARG A 125 -20.42 -3.50 4.03
CA ARG A 125 -20.00 -3.51 2.63
C ARG A 125 -18.48 -3.45 2.51
N VAL A 126 -17.84 -2.53 3.23
CA VAL A 126 -16.37 -2.39 3.20
C VAL A 126 -15.68 -3.65 3.70
N CYS A 127 -16.17 -4.28 4.77
CA CYS A 127 -15.65 -5.57 5.27
C CYS A 127 -15.75 -6.67 4.22
N GLU A 128 -16.89 -6.79 3.54
CA GLU A 128 -17.12 -7.85 2.58
C GLU A 128 -16.20 -7.72 1.36
N PHE A 129 -16.09 -6.52 0.77
CA PHE A 129 -15.26 -6.31 -0.42
C PHE A 129 -13.74 -6.27 -0.13
N LEU A 130 -13.32 -5.72 1.01
CA LEU A 130 -11.93 -5.85 1.44
C LEU A 130 -11.59 -7.28 1.87
N GLY A 131 -12.57 -8.00 2.41
CA GLY A 131 -12.44 -9.42 2.67
C GLY A 131 -12.19 -10.21 1.39
N GLU A 132 -12.96 -9.95 0.32
CA GLU A 132 -12.75 -10.57 -1.00
C GLU A 132 -11.33 -10.29 -1.51
N MET A 133 -10.86 -9.04 -1.44
CA MET A 133 -9.48 -8.69 -1.79
C MET A 133 -8.45 -9.48 -0.97
N CYS A 134 -8.68 -9.66 0.33
CA CYS A 134 -7.75 -10.32 1.25
C CYS A 134 -7.89 -11.85 1.28
N GLY A 135 -8.81 -12.45 0.52
CA GLY A 135 -9.11 -13.89 0.59
C GLY A 135 -9.82 -14.31 1.88
N ILE A 136 -10.54 -13.38 2.51
CA ILE A 136 -11.40 -13.64 3.68
C ILE A 136 -12.83 -13.84 3.18
N GLN A 137 -13.30 -15.07 3.20
CA GLN A 137 -14.60 -15.43 2.62
C GLN A 137 -15.78 -14.93 3.45
N PHE A 138 -16.82 -14.40 2.76
CA PHE A 138 -18.14 -14.07 3.31
C PHE A 138 -19.21 -14.77 2.47
N PRO A 139 -19.46 -16.09 2.70
CA PRO A 139 -20.32 -16.91 1.84
C PRO A 139 -21.78 -16.43 1.83
N ASP A 140 -22.26 -15.83 2.92
CA ASP A 140 -23.65 -15.40 3.07
C ASP A 140 -23.89 -13.96 2.54
N SER A 141 -22.87 -13.33 1.98
CA SER A 141 -22.99 -11.96 1.44
C SER A 141 -23.75 -11.95 0.11
N ILE A 142 -24.94 -11.36 0.12
CA ILE A 142 -25.75 -11.12 -1.08
C ILE A 142 -25.01 -10.15 -2.03
N LEU A 143 -24.34 -9.14 -1.48
CA LEU A 143 -23.61 -8.15 -2.26
C LEU A 143 -22.45 -8.77 -3.04
N LEU A 144 -21.63 -9.60 -2.38
CA LEU A 144 -20.53 -10.32 -3.02
C LEU A 144 -21.05 -11.32 -4.06
N HIS A 145 -22.15 -12.03 -3.73
CA HIS A 145 -22.72 -12.99 -4.67
C HIS A 145 -23.18 -12.29 -5.96
N ALA A 146 -23.86 -11.16 -5.84
CA ALA A 146 -24.26 -10.36 -7.00
C ALA A 146 -23.04 -9.81 -7.78
N ALA A 147 -22.04 -9.26 -7.08
CA ALA A 147 -20.85 -8.67 -7.71
C ALA A 147 -19.99 -9.71 -8.44
N ARG A 148 -19.93 -10.96 -7.96
CA ARG A 148 -19.18 -12.05 -8.62
C ARG A 148 -19.74 -12.44 -9.99
N GLN A 149 -21.00 -12.09 -10.29
CA GLN A 149 -21.58 -12.32 -11.61
C GLN A 149 -21.02 -11.37 -12.67
N GLU A 150 -20.49 -10.21 -12.26
CA GLU A 150 -19.97 -9.20 -13.15
C GLU A 150 -18.59 -8.69 -12.66
N PRO A 151 -17.47 -9.12 -13.27
CA PRO A 151 -16.11 -8.79 -12.82
C PRO A 151 -15.85 -7.28 -12.73
N ARG A 152 -16.50 -6.47 -13.57
CA ARG A 152 -16.38 -5.01 -13.53
C ARG A 152 -17.00 -4.45 -12.26
N VAL A 153 -18.20 -4.89 -11.91
CA VAL A 153 -18.88 -4.45 -10.67
C VAL A 153 -18.06 -4.85 -9.45
N MET A 154 -17.52 -6.09 -9.44
CA MET A 154 -16.62 -6.53 -8.37
C MET A 154 -15.41 -5.60 -8.24
N GLY A 155 -14.74 -5.28 -9.35
CA GLY A 155 -13.59 -4.36 -9.35
C GLY A 155 -13.93 -2.97 -8.84
N ASP A 156 -15.05 -2.40 -9.27
CA ASP A 156 -15.48 -1.08 -8.82
C ASP A 156 -15.86 -1.06 -7.33
N GLN A 157 -16.50 -2.10 -6.83
CA GLN A 157 -16.85 -2.21 -5.41
C GLN A 157 -15.63 -2.45 -4.51
N VAL A 158 -14.68 -3.26 -4.94
CA VAL A 158 -13.39 -3.43 -4.23
C VAL A 158 -12.63 -2.11 -4.19
N ALA A 159 -12.59 -1.37 -5.31
CA ALA A 159 -11.93 -0.07 -5.35
C ALA A 159 -12.60 0.92 -4.39
N GLN A 160 -13.93 1.04 -4.42
CA GLN A 160 -14.65 1.92 -3.53
C GLN A 160 -14.44 1.56 -2.05
N ALA A 161 -14.48 0.27 -1.71
CA ALA A 161 -14.24 -0.19 -0.34
C ALA A 161 -12.82 0.16 0.14
N PHE A 162 -11.82 0.02 -0.73
CA PHE A 162 -10.45 0.38 -0.40
C PHE A 162 -10.26 1.88 -0.20
N ILE A 163 -10.92 2.70 -1.04
CA ILE A 163 -10.90 4.17 -0.92
C ILE A 163 -11.60 4.60 0.37
N ASP A 164 -12.77 4.07 0.69
CA ASP A 164 -13.51 4.41 1.92
C ASP A 164 -12.68 4.08 3.17
N PHE A 165 -12.00 2.94 3.16
CA PHE A 165 -11.06 2.58 4.22
C PHE A 165 -9.91 3.57 4.33
N LEU A 166 -9.23 3.91 3.22
CA LEU A 166 -8.13 4.86 3.21
C LEU A 166 -8.57 6.27 3.61
N MET A 167 -9.76 6.72 3.19
CA MET A 167 -10.33 8.01 3.62
C MET A 167 -10.49 8.05 5.14
N GLY A 168 -11.02 6.99 5.73
CA GLY A 168 -11.18 6.90 7.18
C GLY A 168 -9.83 6.89 7.91
N GLU A 169 -8.83 6.19 7.39
CA GLU A 169 -7.47 6.21 7.97
C GLU A 169 -6.81 7.58 7.83
N CYS A 170 -6.88 8.21 6.66
CA CYS A 170 -6.31 9.54 6.41
C CYS A 170 -6.99 10.65 7.26
N ALA A 171 -8.22 10.46 7.69
CA ALA A 171 -8.89 11.37 8.60
C ALA A 171 -8.33 11.33 10.03
N ARG A 172 -7.59 10.27 10.39
CA ARG A 172 -7.00 10.06 11.71
C ARG A 172 -5.50 10.34 11.75
N GLN A 173 -4.78 9.95 10.70
CA GLN A 173 -3.33 10.08 10.60
C GLN A 173 -2.88 9.99 9.15
N PRO A 174 -1.70 10.50 8.78
CA PRO A 174 -1.13 10.30 7.45
C PRO A 174 -0.96 8.82 7.14
N VAL A 175 -1.18 8.45 5.88
CA VAL A 175 -1.03 7.07 5.39
C VAL A 175 0.13 6.97 4.42
N LEU A 176 1.09 6.09 4.71
CA LEU A 176 2.19 5.73 3.82
C LEU A 176 1.93 4.33 3.25
N LEU A 177 1.63 4.25 1.96
CA LEU A 177 1.55 2.99 1.21
C LEU A 177 2.91 2.71 0.57
N LEU A 178 3.59 1.68 1.03
CA LEU A 178 4.90 1.27 0.56
C LEU A 178 4.78 -0.01 -0.29
N LEU A 179 5.11 0.08 -1.57
CA LEU A 179 5.03 -1.01 -2.53
C LEU A 179 6.44 -1.38 -3.01
N GLU A 180 6.89 -2.58 -2.68
CA GLU A 180 8.19 -3.08 -3.08
C GLU A 180 8.08 -4.04 -4.27
N ASP A 181 9.12 -4.08 -5.08
CA ASP A 181 9.20 -4.94 -6.25
C ASP A 181 7.98 -4.81 -7.17
N LEU A 182 7.54 -3.55 -7.40
CA LEU A 182 6.31 -3.20 -8.12
C LEU A 182 6.25 -3.78 -9.54
N GLN A 183 7.38 -4.12 -10.16
CA GLN A 183 7.42 -4.79 -11.46
C GLN A 183 6.74 -6.17 -11.45
N TRP A 184 6.48 -6.75 -10.26
CA TRP A 184 5.73 -8.00 -10.09
C TRP A 184 4.27 -7.78 -9.71
N SER A 185 3.79 -6.53 -9.86
CA SER A 185 2.40 -6.18 -9.56
C SER A 185 1.46 -6.59 -10.68
N ASP A 186 0.20 -6.83 -10.32
CA ASP A 186 -0.90 -6.97 -11.27
C ASP A 186 -1.47 -5.60 -11.71
N ALA A 187 -2.10 -5.58 -12.88
CA ALA A 187 -2.66 -4.35 -13.45
C ALA A 187 -3.81 -3.74 -12.61
N LEU A 188 -4.55 -4.57 -11.85
CA LEU A 188 -5.63 -4.10 -10.99
C LEU A 188 -5.08 -3.36 -9.76
N THR A 189 -3.98 -3.83 -9.19
CA THR A 189 -3.23 -3.10 -8.15
C THR A 189 -2.80 -1.72 -8.64
N ILE A 190 -2.16 -1.65 -9.82
CA ILE A 190 -1.70 -0.37 -10.41
C ILE A 190 -2.87 0.59 -10.61
N LYS A 191 -3.97 0.10 -11.19
CA LYS A 191 -5.18 0.88 -11.42
C LYS A 191 -5.81 1.35 -10.11
N LEU A 192 -5.91 0.50 -9.10
CA LEU A 192 -6.51 0.86 -7.82
C LEU A 192 -5.69 1.92 -7.09
N VAL A 193 -4.37 1.84 -7.14
CA VAL A 193 -3.48 2.88 -6.58
C VAL A 193 -3.66 4.20 -7.32
N ASP A 194 -3.82 4.18 -8.66
CA ASP A 194 -4.10 5.40 -9.44
C ASP A 194 -5.41 6.07 -9.03
N VAL A 195 -6.48 5.26 -8.88
CA VAL A 195 -7.79 5.75 -8.42
C VAL A 195 -7.68 6.29 -7.00
N ALA A 196 -6.99 5.60 -6.10
CA ALA A 196 -6.78 6.06 -4.73
C ALA A 196 -6.01 7.39 -4.67
N LEU A 197 -4.95 7.56 -5.46
CA LEU A 197 -4.21 8.83 -5.56
C LEU A 197 -5.07 9.98 -6.09
N ARG A 198 -6.03 9.69 -6.98
CA ARG A 198 -6.98 10.69 -7.49
C ARG A 198 -8.01 11.06 -6.43
N ASP A 199 -8.66 10.07 -5.84
CA ASP A 199 -9.82 10.29 -4.98
C ASP A 199 -9.43 10.78 -3.57
N LEU A 200 -8.19 10.49 -3.16
CA LEU A 200 -7.57 11.01 -1.94
C LEU A 200 -6.69 12.25 -2.21
N GLY A 201 -6.89 12.94 -3.32
CA GLY A 201 -6.05 14.07 -3.76
C GLY A 201 -5.80 15.15 -2.69
N GLU A 202 -6.79 15.40 -1.83
CA GLU A 202 -6.76 16.36 -0.72
C GLU A 202 -6.64 15.67 0.65
N ARG A 203 -5.88 14.57 0.71
CA ARG A 203 -5.65 13.80 1.94
C ARG A 203 -4.16 13.50 2.12
N PRO A 204 -3.68 13.33 3.37
CA PRO A 204 -2.29 12.99 3.64
C PRO A 204 -2.02 11.50 3.30
N PHE A 205 -2.02 11.19 2.01
CA PHE A 205 -1.80 9.86 1.46
C PHE A 205 -0.56 9.86 0.57
N MET A 206 0.51 9.18 0.99
CA MET A 206 1.71 9.03 0.19
C MET A 206 1.90 7.59 -0.27
N VAL A 207 2.17 7.42 -1.55
CA VAL A 207 2.62 6.15 -2.12
C VAL A 207 4.11 6.21 -2.38
N THR A 208 4.88 5.28 -1.82
CA THR A 208 6.29 5.05 -2.17
C THR A 208 6.42 3.71 -2.87
N ALA A 209 6.75 3.74 -4.14
CA ALA A 209 6.88 2.55 -4.97
C ALA A 209 8.35 2.30 -5.33
N LEU A 210 8.83 1.09 -5.03
CA LEU A 210 10.18 0.65 -5.35
C LEU A 210 10.10 -0.38 -6.48
N ALA A 211 10.79 -0.14 -7.58
CA ALA A 211 10.73 -0.99 -8.76
C ALA A 211 12.08 -1.14 -9.45
N ARG A 212 12.15 -2.08 -10.39
CA ARG A 212 13.22 -2.11 -11.39
C ARG A 212 12.87 -1.19 -12.56
N PRO A 213 13.84 -0.75 -13.39
CA PRO A 213 13.59 0.13 -14.53
C PRO A 213 12.55 -0.41 -15.51
N GLU A 214 12.42 -1.74 -15.65
CA GLU A 214 11.46 -2.40 -16.53
C GLU A 214 10.00 -2.06 -16.22
N ILE A 215 9.72 -1.45 -15.06
CA ILE A 215 8.37 -0.97 -14.71
C ILE A 215 7.84 0.06 -15.69
N GLU A 216 8.71 0.85 -16.31
CA GLU A 216 8.32 1.87 -17.29
C GLU A 216 7.88 1.26 -18.61
N ASP A 217 8.43 0.09 -18.97
CA ASP A 217 8.02 -0.69 -20.15
C ASP A 217 6.71 -1.44 -19.89
N LEU A 218 6.56 -2.01 -18.68
CA LEU A 218 5.36 -2.74 -18.27
C LEU A 218 4.15 -1.82 -18.12
N PHE A 219 4.36 -0.60 -17.58
CA PHE A 219 3.33 0.40 -17.33
C PHE A 219 3.77 1.79 -17.79
N PRO A 220 3.74 2.07 -19.13
CA PRO A 220 4.31 3.29 -19.71
C PRO A 220 3.71 4.61 -19.18
N LYS A 221 2.48 4.57 -18.66
CA LYS A 221 1.78 5.73 -18.08
C LYS A 221 1.59 5.60 -16.57
N LEU A 222 2.48 4.86 -15.90
CA LEU A 222 2.38 4.63 -14.47
C LEU A 222 2.22 5.95 -13.70
N TRP A 223 1.00 6.22 -13.24
CA TRP A 223 0.59 7.39 -12.46
C TRP A 223 1.06 8.75 -13.02
N ALA A 224 1.14 8.87 -14.35
CA ALA A 224 1.69 10.06 -15.02
C ALA A 224 0.87 11.33 -14.78
N GLU A 225 -0.43 11.19 -14.48
CA GLU A 225 -1.35 12.30 -14.19
C GLU A 225 -1.41 12.68 -12.71
N ARG A 226 -0.57 12.09 -11.87
CA ARG A 226 -0.53 12.33 -10.42
C ARG A 226 0.66 13.19 -10.03
N SER A 227 0.63 13.78 -8.84
CA SER A 227 1.80 14.44 -8.25
C SER A 227 2.91 13.40 -8.01
N ARG A 228 3.73 13.17 -9.06
CA ARG A 228 4.75 12.12 -9.08
C ARG A 228 6.16 12.68 -9.03
N HIS A 229 6.92 12.22 -8.05
CA HIS A 229 8.38 12.36 -8.04
C HIS A 229 9.01 11.04 -8.50
N HIS A 230 10.07 11.12 -9.30
CA HIS A 230 10.82 9.96 -9.76
C HIS A 230 12.27 10.05 -9.32
N ILE A 231 12.71 9.05 -8.55
CA ILE A 231 14.08 8.90 -8.07
C ILE A 231 14.71 7.72 -8.81
N ARG A 232 15.86 7.94 -9.44
CA ARG A 232 16.67 6.88 -10.07
C ARG A 232 17.93 6.70 -9.23
N LEU A 233 18.15 5.47 -8.71
CA LEU A 233 19.34 5.12 -7.92
C LEU A 233 20.48 4.61 -8.80
#